data_b0808e6ffa1a37be8c1537fc15238f76
#
_entry.id   b0808e6ffa1a37be8c1537fc15238f76
#
_cell.length_a   1.000
_cell.length_b   1.000
_cell.length_c   1.000
_cell.angle_alpha   90.00
_cell.angle_beta   90.00
_cell.angle_gamma   90.00
#
_symmetry.space_group_name_H-M   'P 1'
#
loop_
_entity.id
_entity.type
_entity.pdbx_description
1 polymer ?
#
loop_
_entity_poly.entity_id
_entity_poly.type
_entity_poly.pdbx_seq_one_letter_code
_entity_poly.pdbx_strand_id
1 'polypeptide(L)'
;MKKAYIKSLVIIALSIYNLNGQVYEFVVQTDTHRIIKDKTYIVETVFNTSTGEFKFTRGGFYSGKKNLDVDFEFNSNFKNDSIKKMLYTNTKKWKKVSSPKQKLQGKWLMAGRVTDEGEKRRDLNRSRKTMKILIDGFFQWIAFDTSNFRFFGSGGGKYNTEYEINPQRGGYTEKIQFFSRDNNKVGLVLPFEYDRRGEDWYHKGLNSKGGELHEIWHFRK
;
A
#
# COMPACT_ATOMS: atom_id res chain seq x y z
N MET A 1 40.47 -41.68 18.74
CA MET A 1 40.27 -40.27 18.37
C MET A 1 38.80 -40.10 17.90
N LYS A 2 37.92 -39.50 18.73
CA LYS A 2 36.52 -39.26 18.39
C LYS A 2 36.41 -37.86 17.76
N LYS A 3 36.01 -37.76 16.49
CA LYS A 3 35.74 -36.50 15.82
C LYS A 3 34.37 -35.94 16.30
N ALA A 4 34.41 -34.82 16.99
CA ALA A 4 33.19 -34.08 17.36
C ALA A 4 32.72 -33.30 16.14
N TYR A 5 31.49 -33.57 15.67
CA TYR A 5 30.82 -32.78 14.65
C TYR A 5 30.07 -31.65 15.36
N ILE A 6 30.53 -30.41 15.19
CA ILE A 6 29.85 -29.23 15.61
C ILE A 6 28.73 -28.95 14.57
N LYS A 7 27.48 -29.18 14.94
CA LYS A 7 26.34 -28.79 14.15
C LYS A 7 26.11 -27.27 14.34
N SER A 8 26.51 -26.47 13.37
CA SER A 8 26.17 -25.04 13.33
C SER A 8 24.68 -24.88 13.15
N LEU A 9 24.03 -24.42 14.22
CA LEU A 9 22.62 -24.04 14.18
C LEU A 9 22.52 -22.64 13.55
N VAL A 10 22.10 -22.55 12.28
CA VAL A 10 21.83 -21.29 11.63
C VAL A 10 20.47 -20.81 12.14
N ILE A 11 20.45 -19.90 13.10
CA ILE A 11 19.24 -19.20 13.55
C ILE A 11 18.92 -18.14 12.50
N ILE A 12 17.97 -18.43 11.62
CA ILE A 12 17.36 -17.43 10.74
C ILE A 12 16.45 -16.58 11.62
N ALA A 13 16.94 -15.42 12.04
CA ALA A 13 16.12 -14.42 12.71
C ALA A 13 15.09 -13.86 11.71
N LEU A 14 13.89 -14.44 11.73
CA LEU A 14 12.73 -13.85 11.08
C LEU A 14 12.41 -12.56 11.84
N SER A 15 12.81 -11.41 11.29
CA SER A 15 12.39 -10.10 11.77
C SER A 15 10.88 -9.96 11.52
N ILE A 16 10.11 -10.31 12.56
CA ILE A 16 8.66 -10.04 12.58
C ILE A 16 8.52 -8.53 12.73
N TYR A 17 8.36 -7.82 11.63
CA TYR A 17 7.96 -6.42 11.67
C TYR A 17 6.54 -6.36 12.25
N ASN A 18 6.40 -6.01 13.52
CA ASN A 18 5.13 -5.65 14.12
C ASN A 18 4.66 -4.31 13.52
N LEU A 19 4.08 -4.37 12.34
CA LEU A 19 3.42 -3.25 11.69
C LEU A 19 2.07 -3.04 12.39
N ASN A 20 2.07 -2.18 13.41
CA ASN A 20 0.83 -1.70 14.02
C ASN A 20 0.21 -0.64 13.10
N GLY A 21 -0.30 -1.09 11.95
CA GLY A 21 -1.08 -0.26 11.08
C GLY A 21 -2.54 -0.22 11.51
N GLN A 22 -3.27 0.79 11.09
CA GLN A 22 -4.69 0.99 11.40
C GLN A 22 -5.40 1.61 10.21
N VAL A 23 -6.64 1.19 9.99
CA VAL A 23 -7.52 1.78 9.00
C VAL A 23 -8.72 2.40 9.73
N TYR A 24 -9.10 3.60 9.30
CA TYR A 24 -10.27 4.29 9.79
C TYR A 24 -11.13 4.73 8.62
N GLU A 25 -12.43 4.76 8.84
CA GLU A 25 -13.40 5.32 7.90
C GLU A 25 -14.40 6.20 8.63
N PHE A 26 -14.82 7.26 7.96
CA PHE A 26 -15.96 8.07 8.35
C PHE A 26 -16.59 8.67 7.09
N VAL A 27 -17.87 9.01 7.17
CA VAL A 27 -18.63 9.57 6.04
C VAL A 27 -18.89 11.04 6.31
N VAL A 28 -18.65 11.87 5.31
CA VAL A 28 -19.02 13.29 5.29
C VAL A 28 -19.92 13.49 4.07
N GLN A 29 -21.16 13.85 4.31
CA GLN A 29 -22.20 13.90 3.26
C GLN A 29 -22.33 12.57 2.51
N THR A 30 -21.93 12.51 1.25
CA THR A 30 -21.97 11.32 0.39
C THR A 30 -20.63 10.63 0.24
N ASP A 31 -19.59 11.15 0.85
CA ASP A 31 -18.21 10.72 0.60
C ASP A 31 -17.61 9.99 1.79
N THR A 32 -16.99 8.86 1.51
CA THR A 32 -16.19 8.10 2.46
C THR A 32 -14.78 8.66 2.51
N HIS A 33 -14.36 9.05 3.71
CA HIS A 33 -12.96 9.33 4.04
C HIS A 33 -12.34 8.07 4.60
N ARG A 34 -11.35 7.52 3.92
CA ARG A 34 -10.54 6.40 4.40
C ARG A 34 -9.16 6.88 4.78
N ILE A 35 -8.75 6.57 6.02
CA ILE A 35 -7.43 6.82 6.53
C ILE A 35 -6.72 5.49 6.69
N ILE A 36 -5.61 5.29 5.99
CA ILE A 36 -4.70 4.15 6.19
C ILE A 36 -3.42 4.71 6.80
N LYS A 37 -3.04 4.24 7.99
CA LYS A 37 -1.83 4.73 8.66
C LYS A 37 -1.04 3.61 9.33
N ASP A 38 0.27 3.75 9.35
CA ASP A 38 1.18 2.99 10.22
C ASP A 38 1.74 3.88 11.33
N LYS A 39 2.92 3.57 11.87
CA LYS A 39 3.58 4.34 12.94
C LYS A 39 4.09 5.71 12.49
N THR A 40 4.38 5.89 11.20
CA THR A 40 5.09 7.07 10.68
C THR A 40 4.43 7.69 9.46
N TYR A 41 3.53 6.98 8.82
CA TYR A 41 2.97 7.36 7.53
C TYR A 41 1.45 7.28 7.53
N ILE A 42 0.80 8.22 6.85
CA ILE A 42 -0.65 8.31 6.74
C ILE A 42 -1.05 8.58 5.29
N VAL A 43 -2.14 7.95 4.87
CA VAL A 43 -2.80 8.22 3.59
C VAL A 43 -4.28 8.48 3.88
N GLU A 44 -4.78 9.63 3.43
CA GLU A 44 -6.20 9.92 3.35
C GLU A 44 -6.67 9.76 1.91
N THR A 45 -7.80 9.11 1.71
CA THR A 45 -8.46 9.02 0.40
C THR A 45 -9.95 9.26 0.56
N VAL A 46 -10.49 10.08 -0.32
CA VAL A 46 -11.91 10.43 -0.35
C VAL A 46 -12.51 9.96 -1.66
N PHE A 47 -13.61 9.26 -1.56
CA PHE A 47 -14.38 8.75 -2.70
C PHE A 47 -15.87 8.67 -2.35
N ASN A 48 -16.73 8.77 -3.33
CA ASN A 48 -18.19 8.67 -3.13
C ASN A 48 -18.55 7.28 -2.58
N THR A 49 -19.32 7.24 -1.52
CA THR A 49 -19.66 6.00 -0.79
C THR A 49 -20.42 4.98 -1.65
N SER A 50 -21.31 5.46 -2.50
CA SER A 50 -22.19 4.58 -3.30
C SER A 50 -21.58 4.18 -4.63
N THR A 51 -20.89 5.10 -5.31
CA THR A 51 -20.37 4.88 -6.67
C THR A 51 -18.87 4.53 -6.72
N GLY A 52 -18.14 4.77 -5.62
CA GLY A 52 -16.68 4.63 -5.60
C GLY A 52 -15.95 5.72 -6.39
N GLU A 53 -16.66 6.77 -6.86
CA GLU A 53 -16.07 7.87 -7.62
C GLU A 53 -14.97 8.55 -6.79
N PHE A 54 -13.75 8.51 -7.30
CA PHE A 54 -12.58 9.09 -6.64
C PHE A 54 -12.68 10.63 -6.59
N LYS A 55 -12.43 11.20 -5.42
CA LYS A 55 -12.39 12.66 -5.22
C LYS A 55 -10.95 13.16 -5.08
N PHE A 56 -10.25 12.72 -4.07
CA PHE A 56 -8.82 13.01 -3.89
C PHE A 56 -8.12 11.99 -2.99
N THR A 57 -6.78 12.01 -3.01
CA THR A 57 -5.94 11.32 -2.03
C THR A 57 -4.71 12.15 -1.73
N ARG A 58 -4.26 12.10 -0.47
CA ARG A 58 -3.04 12.75 0.01
C ARG A 58 -2.39 11.91 1.09
N GLY A 59 -1.09 12.02 1.25
CA GLY A 59 -0.40 11.26 2.27
C GLY A 59 1.06 11.63 2.39
N GLY A 60 1.63 11.25 3.51
CA GLY A 60 3.02 11.56 3.85
C GLY A 60 3.38 11.14 5.25
N PHE A 61 4.53 11.59 5.70
CA PHE A 61 5.01 11.32 7.05
C PHE A 61 4.29 12.20 8.07
N TYR A 62 4.09 11.65 9.27
CA TYR A 62 3.44 12.41 10.33
C TYR A 62 4.18 12.26 11.67
N SER A 63 3.98 13.24 12.52
CA SER A 63 4.35 13.24 13.92
C SER A 63 3.13 13.51 14.82
N GLY A 64 3.32 13.35 16.14
CA GLY A 64 2.26 13.55 17.11
C GLY A 64 1.43 12.29 17.41
N LYS A 65 0.61 12.38 18.45
CA LYS A 65 -0.22 11.24 18.94
C LYS A 65 -1.71 11.56 18.93
N LYS A 66 -2.11 12.71 19.44
CA LYS A 66 -3.49 13.18 19.54
C LYS A 66 -3.90 13.98 18.30
N ASN A 67 -3.03 14.88 17.91
CA ASN A 67 -3.08 15.62 16.68
C ASN A 67 -1.94 15.12 15.81
N LEU A 68 -2.18 14.91 14.53
CA LEU A 68 -1.18 14.42 13.61
C LEU A 68 -0.74 15.56 12.70
N ASP A 69 0.51 16.00 12.86
CA ASP A 69 1.13 16.97 11.96
C ASP A 69 1.73 16.21 10.79
N VAL A 70 1.17 16.41 9.61
CA VAL A 70 1.48 15.62 8.41
C VAL A 70 2.21 16.48 7.39
N ASP A 71 3.39 16.03 6.98
CA ASP A 71 4.12 16.50 5.81
C ASP A 71 3.77 15.62 4.61
N PHE A 72 3.06 16.16 3.62
CA PHE A 72 2.64 15.38 2.46
C PHE A 72 3.78 15.13 1.47
N GLU A 73 3.94 13.88 1.06
CA GLU A 73 4.75 13.50 -0.10
C GLU A 73 3.95 13.62 -1.40
N PHE A 74 2.64 13.49 -1.31
CA PHE A 74 1.72 13.66 -2.43
C PHE A 74 0.39 14.24 -1.95
N ASN A 75 -0.24 15.00 -2.85
CA ASN A 75 -1.58 15.51 -2.73
C ASN A 75 -2.18 15.58 -4.15
N SER A 76 -3.16 14.74 -4.46
CA SER A 76 -3.76 14.70 -5.80
C SER A 76 -4.52 15.99 -6.15
N ASN A 77 -4.88 16.78 -5.14
CA ASN A 77 -5.57 18.06 -5.29
C ASN A 77 -4.62 19.28 -5.21
N PHE A 78 -3.31 19.06 -5.17
CA PHE A 78 -2.31 20.10 -4.94
C PHE A 78 -2.41 21.31 -5.87
N LYS A 79 -2.80 21.09 -7.13
CA LYS A 79 -3.01 22.19 -8.10
C LYS A 79 -4.08 23.18 -7.66
N ASN A 80 -5.08 22.71 -6.89
CA ASN A 80 -6.22 23.51 -6.46
C ASN A 80 -6.02 24.09 -5.06
N ASP A 81 -5.44 23.32 -4.13
CA ASP A 81 -5.37 23.68 -2.72
C ASP A 81 -3.98 24.10 -2.25
N SER A 82 -2.92 23.74 -2.99
CA SER A 82 -1.51 24.02 -2.66
C SER A 82 -1.07 23.50 -1.27
N ILE A 83 -1.82 22.54 -0.67
CA ILE A 83 -1.58 22.05 0.69
C ILE A 83 -0.42 21.06 0.69
N LYS A 84 0.67 21.42 1.37
CA LYS A 84 1.85 20.57 1.59
C LYS A 84 1.89 19.96 2.99
N LYS A 85 1.21 20.60 3.97
CA LYS A 85 1.16 20.17 5.36
C LYS A 85 -0.24 20.31 5.90
N MET A 86 -0.60 19.46 6.86
CA MET A 86 -1.90 19.54 7.51
C MET A 86 -1.84 19.00 8.94
N LEU A 87 -2.47 19.72 9.85
CA LEU A 87 -2.71 19.25 11.20
C LEU A 87 -4.08 18.57 11.29
N TYR A 88 -4.07 17.24 11.40
CA TYR A 88 -5.30 16.49 11.68
C TYR A 88 -5.61 16.56 13.17
N THR A 89 -6.70 17.23 13.49
CA THR A 89 -7.25 17.31 14.85
C THR A 89 -8.45 16.37 15.00
N ASN A 90 -8.91 16.14 16.24
CA ASN A 90 -10.11 15.32 16.50
C ASN A 90 -10.07 13.90 15.92
N THR A 91 -8.89 13.29 15.83
CA THR A 91 -8.71 11.92 15.32
C THR A 91 -9.50 10.87 16.12
N LYS A 92 -10.01 11.22 17.31
CA LYS A 92 -10.92 10.39 18.11
C LYS A 92 -12.26 10.13 17.43
N LYS A 93 -12.67 10.97 16.48
CA LYS A 93 -13.91 10.81 15.69
C LYS A 93 -13.76 9.78 14.56
N TRP A 94 -12.56 9.37 14.25
CA TRP A 94 -12.31 8.38 13.22
C TRP A 94 -12.78 7.00 13.72
N LYS A 95 -13.65 6.38 12.96
CA LYS A 95 -14.12 5.03 13.26
C LYS A 95 -13.12 4.01 12.76
N LYS A 96 -12.49 3.28 13.68
CA LYS A 96 -11.58 2.20 13.30
C LYS A 96 -12.34 1.10 12.57
N VAL A 97 -11.82 0.71 11.40
CA VAL A 97 -12.30 -0.45 10.65
C VAL A 97 -11.32 -1.58 10.90
N SER A 98 -11.82 -2.68 11.47
CA SER A 98 -11.01 -3.87 11.70
C SER A 98 -11.27 -4.90 10.62
N SER A 99 -10.23 -5.52 10.15
CA SER A 99 -10.27 -6.70 9.28
C SER A 99 -9.24 -7.70 9.81
N PRO A 100 -9.39 -9.00 9.54
CA PRO A 100 -8.34 -9.96 9.87
C PRO A 100 -6.99 -9.53 9.31
N LYS A 101 -5.93 -9.75 10.07
CA LYS A 101 -4.57 -9.52 9.58
C LYS A 101 -4.33 -10.37 8.34
N GLN A 102 -3.85 -9.72 7.29
CA GLN A 102 -3.50 -10.35 6.03
C GLN A 102 -1.97 -10.41 5.86
N LYS A 103 -1.49 -11.22 4.93
CA LYS A 103 -0.10 -11.17 4.47
C LYS A 103 0.18 -9.85 3.74
N LEU A 104 1.41 -9.57 3.43
CA LEU A 104 1.87 -8.42 2.66
C LEU A 104 1.62 -7.05 3.32
N GLN A 105 1.27 -6.99 4.61
CA GLN A 105 1.09 -5.72 5.29
C GLN A 105 2.35 -4.85 5.22
N GLY A 106 2.17 -3.56 4.99
CA GLY A 106 3.25 -2.57 4.94
C GLY A 106 3.15 -1.58 3.81
N LYS A 107 4.19 -0.79 3.68
CA LYS A 107 4.42 0.12 2.56
C LYS A 107 5.42 -0.51 1.60
N TRP A 108 5.14 -0.43 0.32
CA TRP A 108 5.92 -1.05 -0.73
C TRP A 108 6.18 -0.05 -1.86
N LEU A 109 7.43 0.10 -2.27
CA LEU A 109 7.79 0.89 -3.44
C LEU A 109 7.99 -0.02 -4.65
N MET A 110 7.43 0.36 -5.78
CA MET A 110 7.64 -0.32 -7.06
C MET A 110 9.13 -0.29 -7.41
N ALA A 111 9.79 -1.42 -7.28
CA ALA A 111 11.23 -1.58 -7.43
C ALA A 111 11.66 -2.08 -8.81
N GLY A 112 10.72 -2.59 -9.61
CA GLY A 112 11.05 -3.11 -10.93
C GLY A 112 10.00 -4.04 -11.52
N ARG A 113 10.40 -4.74 -12.55
CA ARG A 113 9.61 -5.77 -13.22
C ARG A 113 10.48 -6.95 -13.60
N VAL A 114 9.89 -8.14 -13.62
CA VAL A 114 10.48 -9.31 -14.25
C VAL A 114 10.02 -9.34 -15.69
N THR A 115 10.95 -9.50 -16.62
CA THR A 115 10.74 -9.64 -18.07
C THR A 115 11.40 -10.92 -18.55
N ASP A 116 11.23 -11.28 -19.80
CA ASP A 116 11.90 -12.43 -20.42
C ASP A 116 13.44 -12.31 -20.39
N GLU A 117 13.95 -11.07 -20.34
CA GLU A 117 15.38 -10.77 -20.22
C GLU A 117 15.88 -10.75 -18.75
N GLY A 118 15.00 -11.05 -17.78
CA GLY A 118 15.28 -11.01 -16.34
C GLY A 118 14.71 -9.81 -15.62
N GLU A 119 15.26 -9.50 -14.45
CA GLU A 119 14.78 -8.41 -13.60
C GLU A 119 15.29 -7.06 -14.10
N LYS A 120 14.35 -6.15 -14.39
CA LYS A 120 14.63 -4.74 -14.67
C LYS A 120 14.30 -3.91 -13.44
N ARG A 121 15.33 -3.56 -12.67
CA ARG A 121 15.20 -2.77 -11.43
C ARG A 121 15.23 -1.27 -11.71
N ARG A 122 14.66 -0.49 -10.78
CA ARG A 122 14.68 0.98 -10.82
C ARG A 122 15.23 1.55 -9.52
N ASP A 123 15.80 2.75 -9.60
CA ASP A 123 16.23 3.48 -8.42
C ASP A 123 15.02 3.89 -7.56
N LEU A 124 15.05 3.52 -6.28
CA LEU A 124 14.00 3.84 -5.31
C LEU A 124 14.13 5.25 -4.74
N ASN A 125 15.28 5.91 -4.92
CA ASN A 125 15.51 7.29 -4.43
C ASN A 125 14.97 8.36 -5.38
N ARG A 126 14.61 7.99 -6.62
CA ARG A 126 14.02 8.93 -7.58
C ARG A 126 12.76 9.61 -7.01
N SER A 127 12.49 10.85 -7.43
CA SER A 127 11.30 11.60 -6.98
C SER A 127 9.98 10.95 -7.43
N ARG A 128 9.93 10.41 -8.66
CA ARG A 128 8.75 9.69 -9.18
C ARG A 128 8.66 8.31 -8.56
N LYS A 129 7.62 8.11 -7.76
CA LYS A 129 7.37 6.87 -7.03
C LYS A 129 6.02 6.24 -7.43
N THR A 130 5.95 4.94 -7.30
CA THR A 130 4.68 4.23 -7.18
C THR A 130 4.75 3.45 -5.88
N MET A 131 3.85 3.73 -4.97
CA MET A 131 3.77 3.09 -3.66
C MET A 131 2.49 2.25 -3.58
N LYS A 132 2.56 1.11 -2.90
CA LYS A 132 1.41 0.34 -2.48
C LYS A 132 1.45 0.25 -0.95
N ILE A 133 0.34 0.58 -0.30
CA ILE A 133 0.18 0.43 1.14
C ILE A 133 -0.91 -0.62 1.40
N LEU A 134 -0.59 -1.62 2.23
CA LEU A 134 -1.51 -2.70 2.61
C LEU A 134 -1.57 -2.78 4.12
N ILE A 135 -2.73 -2.52 4.70
CA ILE A 135 -2.95 -2.55 6.16
C ILE A 135 -4.34 -3.08 6.45
N ASP A 136 -4.44 -4.03 7.38
CA ASP A 136 -5.70 -4.57 7.92
C ASP A 136 -6.74 -4.91 6.83
N GLY A 137 -6.31 -5.62 5.77
CA GLY A 137 -7.19 -6.04 4.68
C GLY A 137 -7.60 -4.93 3.71
N PHE A 138 -6.99 -3.76 3.80
CA PHE A 138 -7.15 -2.66 2.84
C PHE A 138 -5.86 -2.41 2.08
N PHE A 139 -5.98 -2.11 0.80
CA PHE A 139 -4.84 -1.72 -0.02
C PHE A 139 -5.11 -0.40 -0.74
N GLN A 140 -4.03 0.28 -1.06
CA GLN A 140 -4.05 1.41 -2.00
C GLN A 140 -2.71 1.48 -2.73
N TRP A 141 -2.74 1.63 -4.05
CA TRP A 141 -1.58 2.04 -4.82
C TRP A 141 -1.69 3.52 -5.18
N ILE A 142 -0.56 4.23 -5.17
CA ILE A 142 -0.46 5.65 -5.49
C ILE A 142 0.77 5.88 -6.37
N ALA A 143 0.60 6.55 -7.51
CA ALA A 143 1.68 6.98 -8.37
C ALA A 143 1.81 8.51 -8.34
N PHE A 144 2.97 9.02 -7.93
CA PHE A 144 3.20 10.43 -7.65
C PHE A 144 4.67 10.84 -7.87
N ASP A 145 4.92 12.15 -7.88
CA ASP A 145 6.26 12.73 -7.87
C ASP A 145 6.42 13.66 -6.67
N THR A 146 7.41 13.37 -5.81
CA THR A 146 7.64 14.12 -4.57
C THR A 146 8.27 15.49 -4.79
N SER A 147 8.89 15.73 -5.95
CA SER A 147 9.57 17.00 -6.22
C SER A 147 8.61 18.14 -6.57
N ASN A 148 7.45 17.81 -7.14
CA ASN A 148 6.50 18.80 -7.67
C ASN A 148 5.04 18.47 -7.36
N PHE A 149 4.78 17.48 -6.51
CA PHE A 149 3.44 17.00 -6.14
C PHE A 149 2.59 16.52 -7.33
N ARG A 150 3.21 16.19 -8.46
CA ARG A 150 2.47 15.68 -9.61
C ARG A 150 1.87 14.30 -9.28
N PHE A 151 0.55 14.21 -9.37
CA PHE A 151 -0.20 12.97 -9.20
C PHE A 151 -0.44 12.30 -10.56
N PHE A 152 -0.24 10.97 -10.63
CA PHE A 152 -0.43 10.18 -11.85
C PHE A 152 -1.59 9.20 -11.76
N GLY A 153 -2.04 8.88 -10.55
CA GLY A 153 -3.17 8.01 -10.32
C GLY A 153 -3.10 7.23 -9.02
N SER A 154 -4.25 6.73 -8.61
CA SER A 154 -4.44 5.86 -7.45
C SER A 154 -5.62 4.94 -7.66
N GLY A 155 -5.59 3.80 -7.00
CA GLY A 155 -6.71 2.91 -6.85
C GLY A 155 -6.55 2.11 -5.57
N GLY A 156 -7.65 1.65 -5.01
CA GLY A 156 -7.60 0.92 -3.76
C GLY A 156 -8.93 0.28 -3.40
N GLY A 157 -8.91 -0.46 -2.31
CA GLY A 157 -10.06 -1.20 -1.84
C GLY A 157 -9.69 -2.19 -0.74
N LYS A 158 -10.32 -3.34 -0.77
CA LYS A 158 -10.03 -4.45 0.13
C LYS A 158 -9.14 -5.48 -0.55
N TYR A 159 -8.27 -6.13 0.22
CA TYR A 159 -7.54 -7.29 -0.23
C TYR A 159 -7.69 -8.44 0.76
N ASN A 160 -7.58 -9.65 0.26
CA ASN A 160 -7.66 -10.87 1.05
C ASN A 160 -6.63 -11.87 0.56
N THR A 161 -5.93 -12.52 1.49
CA THR A 161 -5.05 -13.64 1.17
C THR A 161 -5.90 -14.90 0.99
N GLU A 162 -5.85 -15.50 -0.19
CA GLU A 162 -6.73 -16.60 -0.58
C GLU A 162 -6.16 -17.95 -0.14
N TYR A 163 -4.88 -18.19 -0.43
CA TYR A 163 -4.19 -19.44 -0.10
C TYR A 163 -2.71 -19.20 0.12
N GLU A 164 -2.08 -20.13 0.84
CA GLU A 164 -0.63 -20.16 1.06
C GLU A 164 -0.06 -21.46 0.48
N ILE A 165 0.97 -21.34 -0.36
CA ILE A 165 1.80 -22.49 -0.79
C ILE A 165 2.82 -22.75 0.30
N ASN A 166 3.38 -21.68 0.87
CA ASN A 166 4.27 -21.68 2.05
C ASN A 166 4.19 -20.26 2.68
N PRO A 167 4.86 -20.00 3.83
CA PRO A 167 4.78 -18.69 4.49
C PRO A 167 5.17 -17.47 3.63
N GLN A 168 5.94 -17.68 2.55
CA GLN A 168 6.41 -16.62 1.65
C GLN A 168 5.64 -16.52 0.35
N ARG A 169 4.89 -17.57 -0.06
CA ARG A 169 4.22 -17.66 -1.36
C ARG A 169 2.76 -18.03 -1.22
N GLY A 170 1.94 -17.44 -2.07
CA GLY A 170 0.52 -17.76 -2.13
C GLY A 170 -0.22 -16.88 -3.11
N GLY A 171 -1.54 -16.88 -2.99
CA GLY A 171 -2.44 -16.03 -3.77
C GLY A 171 -3.16 -15.02 -2.90
N TYR A 172 -3.52 -13.90 -3.49
CA TYR A 172 -4.39 -12.91 -2.88
C TYR A 172 -5.24 -12.20 -3.93
N THR A 173 -6.33 -11.60 -3.49
CA THR A 173 -7.22 -10.83 -4.36
C THR A 173 -7.29 -9.39 -3.91
N GLU A 174 -7.49 -8.47 -4.87
CA GLU A 174 -7.78 -7.06 -4.67
C GLU A 174 -9.18 -6.75 -5.19
N LYS A 175 -10.11 -6.33 -4.31
CA LYS A 175 -11.42 -5.80 -4.70
C LYS A 175 -11.38 -4.29 -4.74
N ILE A 176 -11.51 -3.71 -5.93
CA ILE A 176 -11.39 -2.27 -6.17
C ILE A 176 -12.65 -1.55 -5.65
N GLN A 177 -12.46 -0.54 -4.80
CA GLN A 177 -13.54 0.29 -4.26
C GLN A 177 -13.48 1.74 -4.79
N PHE A 178 -12.33 2.18 -5.27
CA PHE A 178 -12.16 3.44 -6.00
C PHE A 178 -11.00 3.33 -6.99
N PHE A 179 -11.09 4.09 -8.09
CA PHE A 179 -10.03 4.11 -9.11
C PHE A 179 -10.02 5.47 -9.80
N SER A 180 -8.95 6.24 -9.61
CA SER A 180 -8.88 7.66 -10.02
C SER A 180 -8.89 7.90 -11.54
N ARG A 181 -8.60 6.88 -12.34
CA ARG A 181 -8.47 7.01 -13.81
C ARG A 181 -9.69 6.52 -14.56
N ASP A 182 -10.50 5.65 -13.96
CA ASP A 182 -11.62 5.01 -14.65
C ASP A 182 -12.56 4.38 -13.61
N ASN A 183 -13.70 5.02 -13.36
CA ASN A 183 -14.66 4.55 -12.36
C ASN A 183 -15.29 3.20 -12.71
N ASN A 184 -15.27 2.78 -13.99
CA ASN A 184 -15.75 1.46 -14.40
C ASN A 184 -14.91 0.29 -13.85
N LYS A 185 -13.76 0.59 -13.23
CA LYS A 185 -12.94 -0.41 -12.53
C LYS A 185 -13.40 -0.69 -11.11
N VAL A 186 -14.31 0.10 -10.57
CA VAL A 186 -14.92 -0.13 -9.25
C VAL A 186 -15.71 -1.43 -9.27
N GLY A 187 -15.52 -2.27 -8.25
CA GLY A 187 -16.14 -3.58 -8.14
C GLY A 187 -15.32 -4.73 -8.73
N LEU A 188 -14.32 -4.47 -9.58
CA LEU A 188 -13.46 -5.54 -10.08
C LEU A 188 -12.74 -6.26 -8.95
N VAL A 189 -12.62 -7.58 -9.09
CA VAL A 189 -11.82 -8.45 -8.24
C VAL A 189 -10.67 -8.97 -9.08
N LEU A 190 -9.45 -8.67 -8.68
CA LEU A 190 -8.24 -9.01 -9.40
C LEU A 190 -7.44 -10.04 -8.59
N PRO A 191 -7.30 -11.28 -9.08
CA PRO A 191 -6.47 -12.30 -8.45
C PRO A 191 -5.01 -12.09 -8.81
N PHE A 192 -4.13 -12.33 -7.82
CA PHE A 192 -2.67 -12.22 -7.94
C PHE A 192 -1.96 -13.34 -7.20
N GLU A 193 -0.76 -13.64 -7.63
CA GLU A 193 0.21 -14.43 -6.88
C GLU A 193 1.22 -13.52 -6.21
N TYR A 194 1.71 -13.94 -5.04
CA TYR A 194 2.82 -13.28 -4.36
C TYR A 194 3.94 -14.26 -4.02
N ASP A 195 5.17 -13.76 -4.07
CA ASP A 195 6.39 -14.46 -3.60
C ASP A 195 7.27 -13.45 -2.85
N ARG A 196 7.49 -13.69 -1.55
CA ARG A 196 8.32 -12.84 -0.68
C ARG A 196 9.75 -13.35 -0.67
N ARG A 197 10.70 -12.51 -1.06
CA ARG A 197 12.14 -12.79 -1.08
C ARG A 197 12.89 -11.69 -0.33
N GLY A 198 13.13 -11.89 0.96
CA GLY A 198 13.73 -10.87 1.83
C GLY A 198 12.80 -9.65 1.96
N GLU A 199 13.31 -8.48 1.60
CA GLU A 199 12.55 -7.22 1.62
C GLU A 199 11.72 -6.99 0.32
N ASP A 200 11.81 -7.89 -0.65
CA ASP A 200 11.06 -7.81 -1.91
C ASP A 200 9.81 -8.67 -1.92
N TRP A 201 8.82 -8.20 -2.63
CA TRP A 201 7.59 -8.89 -2.96
C TRP A 201 7.42 -8.93 -4.48
N TYR A 202 7.42 -10.12 -5.04
CA TYR A 202 7.12 -10.40 -6.44
C TYR A 202 5.62 -10.57 -6.60
N HIS A 203 5.03 -9.74 -7.44
CA HIS A 203 3.60 -9.60 -7.66
C HIS A 203 3.28 -9.99 -9.09
N LYS A 204 2.55 -11.08 -9.30
CA LYS A 204 2.22 -11.61 -10.63
C LYS A 204 0.72 -11.74 -10.82
N GLY A 205 0.23 -11.42 -12.02
CA GLY A 205 -1.17 -11.56 -12.39
C GLY A 205 -1.54 -10.68 -13.59
N LEU A 206 -2.82 -10.31 -13.69
CA LEU A 206 -3.32 -9.40 -14.72
C LEU A 206 -3.66 -8.04 -14.09
N ASN A 207 -3.32 -6.97 -14.79
CA ASN A 207 -3.74 -5.63 -14.38
C ASN A 207 -5.23 -5.38 -14.75
N SER A 208 -5.79 -4.26 -14.29
CA SER A 208 -7.19 -3.90 -14.53
C SER A 208 -7.59 -3.71 -16.00
N LYS A 209 -6.65 -3.79 -16.95
CA LYS A 209 -6.87 -3.76 -18.40
C LYS A 209 -6.67 -5.13 -19.06
N GLY A 210 -6.39 -6.18 -18.27
CA GLY A 210 -6.13 -7.53 -18.76
C GLY A 210 -4.69 -7.79 -19.23
N GLY A 211 -3.81 -6.81 -19.14
CA GLY A 211 -2.40 -6.99 -19.47
C GLY A 211 -1.63 -7.71 -18.37
N GLU A 212 -0.72 -8.59 -18.74
CA GLU A 212 0.14 -9.29 -17.79
C GLU A 212 1.03 -8.32 -17.01
N LEU A 213 1.27 -8.65 -15.75
CA LEU A 213 2.23 -7.96 -14.92
C LEU A 213 3.02 -8.97 -14.08
N HIS A 214 4.30 -8.66 -13.92
CA HIS A 214 5.18 -9.32 -12.98
C HIS A 214 6.08 -8.24 -12.36
N GLU A 215 5.62 -7.70 -11.27
CA GLU A 215 6.19 -6.51 -10.62
C GLU A 215 7.01 -6.91 -9.41
N ILE A 216 8.05 -6.10 -9.11
CA ILE A 216 8.87 -6.24 -7.92
C ILE A 216 8.61 -5.02 -7.05
N TRP A 217 8.18 -5.27 -5.83
CA TRP A 217 7.89 -4.27 -4.83
C TRP A 217 8.86 -4.40 -3.66
N HIS A 218 9.53 -3.33 -3.28
CA HIS A 218 10.48 -3.31 -2.17
C HIS A 218 9.85 -2.73 -0.92
N PHE A 219 10.08 -3.36 0.23
CA PHE A 219 9.52 -2.91 1.50
C PHE A 219 10.07 -1.54 1.88
N ARG A 220 9.16 -0.61 2.17
CA ARG A 220 9.51 0.74 2.62
C ARG A 220 9.41 0.82 4.14
N LYS A 221 10.54 1.04 4.79
CA LYS A 221 10.65 1.28 6.23
C LYS A 221 10.02 2.60 6.67
#